data_cd8a7e075bdb03097343149f58e09d50
#
_entry.id   cd8a7e075bdb03097343149f58e09d50
#
_cell.length_a   1.000
_cell.length_b   1.000
_cell.length_c   1.000
_cell.angle_alpha   90.00
_cell.angle_beta   90.00
_cell.angle_gamma   90.00
#
_symmetry.space_group_name_H-M   'P 1'
#
loop_
_entity.id
_entity.type
_entity.pdbx_description
1 polymer ?
#
loop_
_entity_poly.entity_id
_entity_poly.type
_entity_poly.pdbx_seq_one_letter_code
_entity_poly.pdbx_strand_id
1 'polypeptide(L)'
;SAHADARIRVHALNSLNQFIQIGSPSMSANMDAYVAVLFQRATDERPIVRKFVCKALVYVLSTWPEKLAPDMNSVVEYMLYSTQDSDEDVALEAAEFWLQFAEEPRLSEQLRPNLPRIIPVLLKCMVYSELSLLMMGDIQDDAAEPDRPEDIRPRHYGGTMHRSERDDEAQGSGHKSRAAIDADFDDDDEWDDDELDDDLDDEAGSWNLRKCCAAALDVLAMQFRHEILPDLLPLLKDRLFSDDWIQREAGILALGAIAEGCIEDMTPHLPTLIPLLVNMLRDPQPLVRSITCWTLGRYSSWCAGEAAEHQQQYFVPVLEGLLAMVLDNNKRVQEAGCSAFATLEEEVGPALAPFLAPVLRALVMAFDKYHQKNMLILY
;
A
#
# COMPACT_ATOMS: atom_id res chain seq x y z
N SER A 1 30.31 -7.00 8.11
CA SER A 1 31.08 -8.15 8.57
C SER A 1 31.24 -9.16 7.44
N ALA A 2 32.43 -9.74 7.27
CA ALA A 2 32.71 -10.83 6.33
C ALA A 2 32.68 -12.20 7.01
N HIS A 3 32.06 -12.31 8.19
CA HIS A 3 32.03 -13.52 8.98
C HIS A 3 31.25 -14.64 8.26
N ALA A 4 31.69 -15.91 8.41
CA ALA A 4 31.03 -17.05 7.80
C ALA A 4 29.59 -17.26 8.33
N ASP A 5 29.39 -17.03 9.64
CA ASP A 5 28.07 -17.12 10.26
C ASP A 5 27.21 -15.91 9.89
N ALA A 6 26.01 -16.16 9.33
CA ALA A 6 25.05 -15.13 8.92
C ALA A 6 24.54 -14.34 10.11
N ARG A 7 24.32 -14.96 11.27
CA ARG A 7 23.85 -14.29 12.50
C ARG A 7 24.81 -13.16 12.89
N ILE A 8 26.12 -13.40 12.85
CA ILE A 8 27.11 -12.37 13.15
C ILE A 8 27.08 -11.25 12.09
N ARG A 9 26.82 -11.58 10.82
CA ARG A 9 26.65 -10.55 9.78
C ARG A 9 25.43 -9.68 10.03
N VAL A 10 24.30 -10.29 10.40
CA VAL A 10 23.04 -9.59 10.73
C VAL A 10 23.21 -8.70 11.95
N HIS A 11 23.74 -9.23 13.08
CA HIS A 11 23.96 -8.42 14.29
C HIS A 11 24.89 -7.23 14.02
N ALA A 12 25.95 -7.42 13.25
CA ALA A 12 26.84 -6.32 12.88
C ALA A 12 26.14 -5.23 12.05
N LEU A 13 25.29 -5.64 11.07
CA LEU A 13 24.51 -4.69 10.27
C LEU A 13 23.48 -3.98 11.14
N ASN A 14 22.73 -4.72 11.96
CA ASN A 14 21.71 -4.15 12.83
C ASN A 14 22.29 -3.14 13.81
N SER A 15 23.41 -3.46 14.50
CA SER A 15 24.08 -2.54 15.40
C SER A 15 24.53 -1.26 14.68
N LEU A 16 25.07 -1.37 13.44
CA LEU A 16 25.47 -0.21 12.66
C LEU A 16 24.26 0.62 12.19
N ASN A 17 23.15 -0.03 11.83
CA ASN A 17 21.91 0.64 11.45
C ASN A 17 21.33 1.48 12.60
N GLN A 18 21.40 1.02 13.85
CA GLN A 18 21.01 1.82 15.02
C GLN A 18 21.85 3.11 15.14
N PHE A 19 23.16 3.05 14.84
CA PHE A 19 24.01 4.25 14.86
C PHE A 19 23.66 5.23 13.72
N ILE A 20 23.09 4.76 12.61
CA ILE A 20 22.58 5.64 11.55
C ILE A 20 21.32 6.36 12.06
N GLN A 21 20.36 5.61 12.62
CA GLN A 21 19.09 6.16 13.11
C GLN A 21 19.27 7.26 14.17
N ILE A 22 20.22 7.08 15.07
CA ILE A 22 20.53 8.12 16.10
C ILE A 22 21.41 9.27 15.56
N GLY A 23 21.76 9.27 14.29
CA GLY A 23 22.55 10.35 13.67
C GLY A 23 23.99 10.44 14.19
N SER A 24 24.62 9.31 14.52
CA SER A 24 25.97 9.28 15.12
C SER A 24 27.01 10.00 14.25
N PRO A 25 27.73 11.02 14.79
CA PRO A 25 28.79 11.71 14.02
C PRO A 25 29.93 10.79 13.58
N SER A 26 30.25 9.78 14.38
CA SER A 26 31.27 8.79 14.02
C SER A 26 30.81 7.91 12.85
N MET A 27 29.51 7.59 12.80
CA MET A 27 28.93 6.84 11.69
C MET A 27 28.92 7.68 10.42
N SER A 28 28.49 8.94 10.49
CA SER A 28 28.50 9.88 9.36
C SER A 28 29.92 10.07 8.78
N ALA A 29 30.94 10.14 9.62
CA ALA A 29 32.34 10.32 9.19
C ALA A 29 32.90 9.08 8.45
N ASN A 30 32.32 7.88 8.69
CA ASN A 30 32.76 6.61 8.09
C ASN A 30 31.75 6.06 7.07
N MET A 31 30.76 6.86 6.64
CA MET A 31 29.65 6.40 5.81
C MET A 31 30.11 5.82 4.47
N ASP A 32 31.06 6.43 3.80
CA ASP A 32 31.57 5.94 2.50
C ASP A 32 32.15 4.53 2.62
N ALA A 33 32.88 4.25 3.72
CA ALA A 33 33.36 2.91 4.00
C ALA A 33 32.23 1.93 4.32
N TYR A 34 31.19 2.39 4.99
CA TYR A 34 30.01 1.56 5.30
C TYR A 34 29.21 1.23 4.05
N VAL A 35 28.91 2.18 3.19
CA VAL A 35 28.24 1.97 1.90
C VAL A 35 28.99 0.95 1.04
N ALA A 36 30.32 1.04 0.98
CA ALA A 36 31.13 0.06 0.28
C ALA A 36 31.00 -1.37 0.87
N VAL A 37 30.84 -1.49 2.19
CA VAL A 37 30.58 -2.79 2.85
C VAL A 37 29.16 -3.28 2.54
N LEU A 38 28.15 -2.41 2.48
CA LEU A 38 26.80 -2.77 2.11
C LEU A 38 26.76 -3.39 0.70
N PHE A 39 27.41 -2.79 -0.29
CA PHE A 39 27.50 -3.35 -1.65
C PHE A 39 28.22 -4.72 -1.70
N GLN A 40 29.17 -4.97 -0.80
CA GLN A 40 29.78 -6.30 -0.70
C GLN A 40 28.84 -7.36 -0.13
N ARG A 41 27.77 -6.96 0.59
CA ARG A 41 26.76 -7.85 1.19
C ARG A 41 25.45 -7.84 0.40
N ALA A 42 25.33 -7.01 -0.60
CA ALA A 42 24.15 -6.86 -1.45
C ALA A 42 23.66 -8.17 -2.09
N THR A 43 24.57 -9.08 -2.37
CA THR A 43 24.29 -10.41 -2.96
C THR A 43 24.56 -11.54 -1.97
N ASP A 44 24.38 -11.31 -0.67
CA ASP A 44 24.55 -12.36 0.34
C ASP A 44 23.55 -13.50 0.09
N GLU A 45 24.00 -14.74 0.27
CA GLU A 45 23.16 -15.93 0.05
C GLU A 45 21.96 -16.01 0.98
N ARG A 46 22.09 -15.41 2.18
CA ARG A 46 21.02 -15.40 3.21
C ARG A 46 20.11 -14.17 3.01
N PRO A 47 18.79 -14.37 2.78
CA PRO A 47 17.83 -13.28 2.60
C PRO A 47 17.87 -12.27 3.74
N ILE A 48 17.91 -12.76 4.98
CA ILE A 48 17.95 -11.88 6.17
C ILE A 48 19.12 -10.88 6.13
N VAL A 49 20.29 -11.24 5.57
CA VAL A 49 21.40 -10.31 5.43
C VAL A 49 21.08 -9.26 4.35
N ARG A 50 20.47 -9.66 3.21
CA ARG A 50 20.04 -8.74 2.16
C ARG A 50 18.97 -7.76 2.68
N LYS A 51 18.00 -8.25 3.48
CA LYS A 51 17.01 -7.43 4.18
C LYS A 51 17.69 -6.30 4.97
N PHE A 52 18.66 -6.62 5.83
CA PHE A 52 19.38 -5.62 6.62
C PHE A 52 20.26 -4.68 5.78
N VAL A 53 20.70 -5.09 4.59
CA VAL A 53 21.37 -4.19 3.64
C VAL A 53 20.37 -3.19 3.07
N CYS A 54 19.18 -3.63 2.62
CA CYS A 54 18.12 -2.73 2.15
C CYS A 54 17.72 -1.75 3.25
N LYS A 55 17.47 -2.23 4.47
CA LYS A 55 17.15 -1.44 5.65
C LYS A 55 18.22 -0.37 5.95
N ALA A 56 19.50 -0.74 5.82
CA ALA A 56 20.60 0.21 5.98
C ALA A 56 20.54 1.35 4.96
N LEU A 57 20.28 1.04 3.69
CA LEU A 57 20.18 2.05 2.62
C LEU A 57 18.98 2.98 2.81
N VAL A 58 17.84 2.45 3.29
CA VAL A 58 16.66 3.26 3.69
C VAL A 58 17.04 4.24 4.80
N TYR A 59 17.72 3.78 5.84
CA TYR A 59 18.14 4.64 6.94
C TYR A 59 19.17 5.69 6.53
N VAL A 60 20.13 5.34 5.67
CA VAL A 60 21.07 6.32 5.13
C VAL A 60 20.36 7.36 4.29
N LEU A 61 19.39 6.94 3.45
CA LEU A 61 18.59 7.84 2.63
C LEU A 61 17.81 8.85 3.48
N SER A 62 17.18 8.40 4.56
CA SER A 62 16.40 9.27 5.45
C SER A 62 17.27 10.20 6.30
N THR A 63 18.46 9.75 6.72
CA THR A 63 19.30 10.50 7.68
C THR A 63 20.33 11.37 6.98
N TRP A 64 21.01 10.84 5.95
CA TRP A 64 22.10 11.51 5.21
C TRP A 64 22.02 11.24 3.71
N PRO A 65 20.97 11.71 3.01
CA PRO A 65 20.77 11.43 1.59
C PRO A 65 21.95 11.85 0.71
N GLU A 66 22.67 12.90 1.10
CA GLU A 66 23.86 13.37 0.40
C GLU A 66 25.02 12.36 0.38
N LYS A 67 25.00 11.41 1.32
CA LYS A 67 26.01 10.34 1.38
C LYS A 67 25.80 9.25 0.35
N LEU A 68 24.57 9.07 -0.16
CA LEU A 68 24.25 8.14 -1.23
C LEU A 68 24.42 8.78 -2.62
N ALA A 69 24.43 10.10 -2.70
CA ALA A 69 24.46 10.82 -3.98
C ALA A 69 25.59 10.36 -4.95
N PRO A 70 26.85 10.11 -4.49
CA PRO A 70 27.92 9.64 -5.37
C PRO A 70 27.66 8.27 -5.98
N ASP A 71 26.99 7.38 -5.25
CA ASP A 71 26.73 5.97 -5.63
C ASP A 71 25.26 5.74 -6.00
N MET A 72 24.43 6.80 -6.13
CA MET A 72 22.98 6.72 -6.31
C MET A 72 22.56 5.79 -7.46
N ASN A 73 23.27 5.82 -8.60
CA ASN A 73 22.97 4.93 -9.71
C ASN A 73 23.11 3.45 -9.31
N SER A 74 24.15 3.11 -8.56
CA SER A 74 24.36 1.73 -8.08
C SER A 74 23.33 1.34 -7.02
N VAL A 75 22.92 2.28 -6.17
CA VAL A 75 21.85 2.08 -5.18
C VAL A 75 20.53 1.81 -5.90
N VAL A 76 20.17 2.64 -6.88
CA VAL A 76 18.94 2.46 -7.69
C VAL A 76 18.93 1.09 -8.38
N GLU A 77 20.02 0.69 -9.02
CA GLU A 77 20.15 -0.63 -9.65
C GLU A 77 19.92 -1.77 -8.64
N TYR A 78 20.57 -1.67 -7.50
CA TYR A 78 20.43 -2.68 -6.44
C TYR A 78 19.00 -2.73 -5.89
N MET A 79 18.39 -1.57 -5.61
CA MET A 79 17.02 -1.51 -5.08
C MET A 79 15.98 -1.99 -6.08
N LEU A 80 16.12 -1.68 -7.39
CA LEU A 80 15.25 -2.24 -8.44
C LEU A 80 15.34 -3.77 -8.51
N TYR A 81 16.52 -4.33 -8.28
CA TYR A 81 16.71 -5.77 -8.21
C TYR A 81 16.07 -6.35 -6.94
N SER A 82 16.35 -5.75 -5.78
CA SER A 82 15.89 -6.24 -4.47
C SER A 82 14.39 -6.11 -4.26
N THR A 83 13.71 -5.11 -4.86
CA THR A 83 12.24 -5.01 -4.82
C THR A 83 11.55 -6.21 -5.50
N GLN A 84 12.28 -6.97 -6.31
CA GLN A 84 11.82 -8.18 -6.97
C GLN A 84 12.47 -9.45 -6.40
N ASP A 85 13.04 -9.39 -5.20
CA ASP A 85 13.62 -10.55 -4.53
C ASP A 85 12.54 -11.63 -4.30
N SER A 86 12.95 -12.88 -4.32
CA SER A 86 12.07 -14.01 -4.04
C SER A 86 11.63 -14.09 -2.57
N ASP A 87 12.35 -13.42 -1.69
CA ASP A 87 12.02 -13.28 -0.28
C ASP A 87 11.23 -11.98 -0.10
N GLU A 88 9.98 -12.11 0.37
CA GLU A 88 9.04 -10.97 0.46
C GLU A 88 9.53 -9.90 1.44
N ASP A 89 10.22 -10.28 2.49
CA ASP A 89 10.79 -9.35 3.47
C ASP A 89 11.90 -8.48 2.88
N VAL A 90 12.76 -9.08 2.03
CA VAL A 90 13.78 -8.33 1.29
C VAL A 90 13.12 -7.37 0.31
N ALA A 91 12.10 -7.84 -0.41
CA ALA A 91 11.37 -7.04 -1.38
C ALA A 91 10.64 -5.87 -0.71
N LEU A 92 10.02 -6.08 0.47
CA LEU A 92 9.35 -5.04 1.24
C LEU A 92 10.35 -3.96 1.71
N GLU A 93 11.46 -4.34 2.32
CA GLU A 93 12.48 -3.38 2.77
C GLU A 93 13.08 -2.60 1.58
N ALA A 94 13.18 -3.22 0.39
CA ALA A 94 13.60 -2.51 -0.82
C ALA A 94 12.49 -1.58 -1.36
N ALA A 95 11.21 -1.93 -1.20
CA ALA A 95 10.09 -1.06 -1.58
C ALA A 95 10.00 0.17 -0.69
N GLU A 96 10.30 0.07 0.62
CA GLU A 96 10.41 1.19 1.55
C GLU A 96 11.43 2.25 1.08
N PHE A 97 12.47 1.82 0.38
CA PHE A 97 13.42 2.75 -0.21
C PHE A 97 12.77 3.68 -1.25
N TRP A 98 11.88 3.15 -2.11
CA TRP A 98 11.20 3.96 -3.12
C TRP A 98 10.25 4.96 -2.49
N LEU A 99 9.52 4.53 -1.46
CA LEU A 99 8.65 5.41 -0.70
C LEU A 99 9.45 6.55 -0.06
N GLN A 100 10.53 6.23 0.66
CA GLN A 100 11.39 7.23 1.29
C GLN A 100 12.09 8.13 0.27
N PHE A 101 12.49 7.59 -0.89
CA PHE A 101 13.13 8.35 -1.96
C PHE A 101 12.14 9.34 -2.60
N ALA A 102 10.90 8.91 -2.81
CA ALA A 102 9.84 9.78 -3.32
C ALA A 102 9.47 10.90 -2.34
N GLU A 103 9.49 10.64 -1.03
CA GLU A 103 9.20 11.62 0.02
C GLU A 103 10.31 12.67 0.20
N GLU A 104 11.51 12.50 -0.37
CA GLU A 104 12.65 13.43 -0.21
C GLU A 104 12.77 14.41 -1.40
N PRO A 105 12.25 15.65 -1.29
CA PRO A 105 12.21 16.60 -2.38
C PRO A 105 13.60 16.97 -2.95
N ARG A 106 14.67 16.90 -2.12
CA ARG A 106 16.04 17.22 -2.54
C ARG A 106 16.60 16.24 -3.57
N LEU A 107 15.99 15.05 -3.67
CA LEU A 107 16.43 13.97 -4.56
C LEU A 107 15.56 13.82 -5.81
N SER A 108 14.53 14.66 -6.00
CA SER A 108 13.59 14.58 -7.14
C SER A 108 14.30 14.53 -8.49
N GLU A 109 15.32 15.39 -8.69
CA GLU A 109 16.06 15.45 -9.95
C GLU A 109 16.88 14.18 -10.22
N GLN A 110 17.26 13.45 -9.17
CA GLN A 110 17.98 12.18 -9.30
C GLN A 110 17.00 11.01 -9.52
N LEU A 111 15.79 11.12 -8.99
CA LEU A 111 14.73 10.11 -9.14
C LEU A 111 14.11 10.15 -10.53
N ARG A 112 13.85 11.36 -11.07
CA ARG A 112 13.17 11.60 -12.36
C ARG A 112 13.66 10.73 -13.53
N PRO A 113 14.98 10.60 -13.82
CA PRO A 113 15.47 9.76 -14.92
C PRO A 113 15.19 8.26 -14.74
N ASN A 114 14.87 7.83 -13.51
CA ASN A 114 14.65 6.44 -13.18
C ASN A 114 13.16 6.05 -13.15
N LEU A 115 12.23 7.01 -13.27
CA LEU A 115 10.79 6.75 -13.26
C LEU A 115 10.35 5.67 -14.25
N PRO A 116 10.83 5.67 -15.54
CA PRO A 116 10.45 4.62 -16.50
C PRO A 116 10.84 3.20 -16.10
N ARG A 117 11.76 3.05 -15.14
CA ARG A 117 12.21 1.76 -14.62
C ARG A 117 11.55 1.40 -13.30
N ILE A 118 11.31 2.39 -12.44
CA ILE A 118 10.70 2.22 -11.11
C ILE A 118 9.22 1.87 -11.26
N ILE A 119 8.47 2.62 -12.07
CA ILE A 119 7.02 2.43 -12.23
C ILE A 119 6.63 1.00 -12.60
N PRO A 120 7.25 0.34 -13.62
CA PRO A 120 6.93 -1.05 -13.94
C PRO A 120 7.23 -2.03 -12.80
N VAL A 121 8.29 -1.78 -12.02
CA VAL A 121 8.66 -2.63 -10.88
C VAL A 121 7.64 -2.49 -9.74
N LEU A 122 7.28 -1.25 -9.37
CA LEU A 122 6.24 -1.03 -8.36
C LEU A 122 4.93 -1.69 -8.76
N LEU A 123 4.47 -1.46 -10.00
CA LEU A 123 3.25 -2.11 -10.50
C LEU A 123 3.33 -3.64 -10.43
N LYS A 124 4.48 -4.24 -10.78
CA LYS A 124 4.67 -5.69 -10.72
C LYS A 124 4.50 -6.22 -9.29
N CYS A 125 4.94 -5.47 -8.30
CA CYS A 125 4.89 -5.84 -6.88
C CYS A 125 3.55 -5.47 -6.20
N MET A 126 2.64 -4.81 -6.90
CA MET A 126 1.29 -4.48 -6.38
C MET A 126 0.29 -5.63 -6.50
N VAL A 127 0.67 -6.78 -7.00
CA VAL A 127 -0.18 -7.97 -7.05
C VAL A 127 -0.19 -8.70 -5.71
N TYR A 128 -1.27 -9.42 -5.41
CA TYR A 128 -1.26 -10.35 -4.28
C TYR A 128 -0.25 -11.47 -4.50
N SER A 129 0.51 -11.81 -3.47
CA SER A 129 1.36 -13.00 -3.48
C SER A 129 0.52 -14.28 -3.34
N GLU A 130 1.08 -15.42 -3.74
CA GLU A 130 0.43 -16.71 -3.54
C GLU A 130 0.20 -16.99 -2.05
N LEU A 131 1.14 -16.59 -1.20
CA LEU A 131 1.04 -16.73 0.25
C LEU A 131 -0.12 -15.87 0.79
N SER A 132 -0.20 -14.60 0.42
CA SER A 132 -1.30 -13.72 0.82
C SER A 132 -2.66 -14.28 0.42
N LEU A 133 -2.78 -14.85 -0.80
CA LEU A 133 -4.02 -15.47 -1.26
C LEU A 133 -4.36 -16.73 -0.47
N LEU A 134 -3.37 -17.53 -0.12
CA LEU A 134 -3.54 -18.74 0.68
C LEU A 134 -4.01 -18.40 2.11
N MET A 135 -3.40 -17.39 2.74
CA MET A 135 -3.76 -16.93 4.08
C MET A 135 -5.15 -16.30 4.14
N MET A 136 -5.56 -15.57 3.10
CA MET A 136 -6.92 -15.02 3.03
C MET A 136 -8.02 -16.10 2.94
N GLY A 137 -7.67 -17.34 2.60
CA GLY A 137 -8.59 -18.46 2.50
C GLY A 137 -9.62 -18.32 1.37
N ASP A 138 -10.82 -18.84 1.60
CA ASP A 138 -11.89 -18.78 0.59
C ASP A 138 -12.49 -17.37 0.52
N ILE A 139 -12.27 -16.70 -0.62
CA ILE A 139 -12.72 -15.32 -0.87
C ILE A 139 -14.04 -15.37 -1.62
N GLN A 140 -15.08 -15.97 -1.02
CA GLN A 140 -16.41 -16.05 -1.60
C GLN A 140 -17.43 -15.21 -0.83
N ASP A 141 -18.69 -15.30 -1.25
CA ASP A 141 -19.81 -14.64 -0.57
C ASP A 141 -20.01 -15.27 0.82
N ASP A 142 -19.81 -14.48 1.88
CA ASP A 142 -19.79 -14.89 3.28
C ASP A 142 -20.74 -14.07 4.17
N ALA A 143 -21.56 -13.19 3.60
CA ALA A 143 -22.43 -12.28 4.35
C ALA A 143 -23.45 -13.00 5.26
N ALA A 144 -23.77 -14.25 4.97
CA ALA A 144 -24.69 -15.07 5.79
C ALA A 144 -23.96 -15.87 6.87
N GLU A 145 -22.63 -15.92 6.88
CA GLU A 145 -21.84 -16.68 7.84
C GLU A 145 -21.67 -15.89 9.15
N PRO A 146 -21.79 -16.56 10.32
CA PRO A 146 -21.52 -15.91 11.60
C PRO A 146 -20.07 -15.38 11.66
N ASP A 147 -19.89 -14.24 12.34
CA ASP A 147 -18.55 -13.73 12.59
C ASP A 147 -17.80 -14.60 13.60
N ARG A 148 -16.49 -14.73 13.40
CA ARG A 148 -15.62 -15.31 14.42
C ARG A 148 -15.29 -14.23 15.46
N PRO A 149 -15.13 -14.60 16.76
CA PRO A 149 -14.78 -13.61 17.80
C PRO A 149 -13.51 -12.82 17.51
N GLU A 150 -12.52 -13.44 16.88
CA GLU A 150 -11.25 -12.85 16.45
C GLU A 150 -11.40 -11.80 15.34
N ASP A 151 -12.44 -11.91 14.52
CA ASP A 151 -12.72 -10.99 13.42
C ASP A 151 -13.37 -9.68 13.89
N ILE A 152 -13.87 -9.62 15.13
CA ILE A 152 -14.58 -8.47 15.69
C ILE A 152 -13.57 -7.53 16.32
N ARG A 153 -13.00 -6.63 15.54
CA ARG A 153 -12.03 -5.61 15.99
C ARG A 153 -12.54 -4.21 15.65
N PRO A 154 -12.41 -3.22 16.57
CA PRO A 154 -12.70 -1.83 16.23
C PRO A 154 -11.68 -1.36 15.15
N ARG A 155 -12.18 -0.78 14.07
CA ARG A 155 -11.34 -0.19 13.03
C ARG A 155 -11.62 1.30 12.93
N HIS A 156 -10.57 2.11 12.84
CA HIS A 156 -10.67 3.53 12.60
C HIS A 156 -10.41 3.80 11.12
N TYR A 157 -11.43 4.27 10.41
CA TYR A 157 -11.35 4.70 9.02
C TYR A 157 -11.22 6.21 8.99
N GLY A 158 -10.04 6.72 8.66
CA GLY A 158 -9.79 8.15 8.50
C GLY A 158 -8.48 8.39 7.78
N GLY A 159 -8.52 9.13 6.68
CA GLY A 159 -7.33 9.48 5.90
C GLY A 159 -7.07 8.60 4.67
N THR A 160 -6.04 8.93 3.93
CA THR A 160 -5.55 8.12 2.81
C THR A 160 -5.12 6.75 3.34
N MET A 161 -5.66 5.67 2.76
CA MET A 161 -5.51 4.28 3.23
C MET A 161 -4.04 3.90 3.53
N HIS A 162 -3.09 4.39 2.72
CA HIS A 162 -1.67 4.08 2.89
C HIS A 162 -0.97 4.88 3.99
N ARG A 163 -1.43 6.10 4.28
CA ARG A 163 -0.81 6.96 5.28
C ARG A 163 -1.31 6.64 6.68
N SER A 164 -2.62 6.36 6.84
CA SER A 164 -3.19 5.99 8.14
C SER A 164 -2.69 4.64 8.64
N GLU A 165 -2.56 3.62 7.78
CA GLU A 165 -2.03 2.31 8.18
C GLU A 165 -0.59 2.40 8.70
N ARG A 166 0.26 3.20 8.04
CA ARG A 166 1.63 3.44 8.50
C ARG A 166 1.70 4.23 9.81
N ASP A 167 0.81 5.23 9.99
CA ASP A 167 0.73 6.03 11.20
C ASP A 167 0.09 5.25 12.36
N ASP A 168 -0.85 4.34 12.09
CA ASP A 168 -1.49 3.49 13.10
C ASP A 168 -0.53 2.40 13.62
N GLU A 169 0.29 1.80 12.77
CA GLU A 169 1.38 0.92 13.22
C GLU A 169 2.41 1.70 14.06
N ALA A 170 2.66 2.98 13.75
CA ALA A 170 3.53 3.84 14.55
C ALA A 170 2.88 4.30 15.87
N GLN A 171 1.54 4.40 15.96
CA GLN A 171 0.81 4.86 17.14
C GLN A 171 0.19 3.71 17.97
N GLY A 172 -0.18 2.61 17.34
CA GLY A 172 -0.80 1.43 18.00
C GLY A 172 0.18 0.60 18.81
N SER A 173 1.46 0.65 18.51
CA SER A 173 2.50 0.10 19.37
C SER A 173 2.78 1.07 20.52
N GLY A 174 1.90 1.11 21.52
CA GLY A 174 2.16 1.79 22.77
C GLY A 174 3.53 1.36 23.30
N HIS A 175 4.56 2.18 23.06
CA HIS A 175 5.90 2.13 23.66
C HIS A 175 6.57 0.74 23.77
N LYS A 176 6.46 -0.10 22.76
CA LYS A 176 7.58 -0.97 22.42
C LYS A 176 8.23 -0.31 21.22
N SER A 177 9.18 0.57 21.53
CA SER A 177 10.04 1.15 20.49
C SER A 177 10.58 -0.01 19.64
N ARG A 178 10.59 0.17 18.31
CA ARG A 178 11.27 -0.71 17.35
C ARG A 178 12.70 -1.11 17.80
N ALA A 179 13.27 -0.38 18.76
CA ALA A 179 14.51 -0.67 19.46
C ALA A 179 14.39 -1.75 20.57
N ALA A 180 13.19 -2.09 21.06
CA ALA A 180 13.03 -3.08 22.13
C ALA A 180 12.84 -4.50 21.61
N ILE A 181 12.42 -4.68 20.35
CA ILE A 181 12.31 -6.01 19.71
C ILE A 181 13.72 -6.55 19.36
N ASP A 182 14.69 -5.65 19.16
CA ASP A 182 16.07 -6.03 18.86
C ASP A 182 16.94 -6.35 20.12
N ALA A 183 16.38 -6.29 21.33
CA ALA A 183 17.15 -6.43 22.58
C ALA A 183 17.02 -7.81 23.27
N ASP A 184 16.05 -8.63 22.87
CA ASP A 184 15.83 -9.97 23.43
C ASP A 184 16.32 -11.09 22.48
N PHE A 185 17.59 -11.06 22.11
CA PHE A 185 18.28 -12.25 21.61
C PHE A 185 19.01 -12.91 22.78
N ASP A 186 18.31 -13.68 23.56
CA ASP A 186 18.92 -14.62 24.48
C ASP A 186 19.48 -15.86 23.73
N ASP A 187 20.58 -16.34 24.22
CA ASP A 187 21.70 -17.00 23.57
C ASP A 187 21.50 -18.51 23.36
N ASP A 188 20.32 -19.08 23.19
CA ASP A 188 20.20 -20.56 23.08
C ASP A 188 19.03 -21.10 22.23
N ASP A 189 18.32 -20.32 21.43
CA ASP A 189 17.21 -20.88 20.69
C ASP A 189 17.50 -20.95 19.17
N GLU A 190 17.32 -22.15 18.64
CA GLU A 190 17.04 -22.40 17.24
C GLU A 190 16.08 -21.30 16.74
N TRP A 191 16.28 -20.85 15.51
CA TRP A 191 15.33 -19.98 14.84
C TRP A 191 13.99 -20.74 14.74
N ASP A 192 13.24 -20.77 15.84
CA ASP A 192 11.86 -21.19 15.80
C ASP A 192 11.08 -20.11 15.04
N ASP A 193 10.55 -20.55 13.91
CA ASP A 193 9.59 -19.80 13.08
C ASP A 193 8.26 -19.53 13.84
N ASP A 194 8.19 -19.88 15.13
CA ASP A 194 6.96 -19.92 15.92
C ASP A 194 6.55 -18.56 16.53
N GLU A 195 7.35 -17.47 16.41
CA GLU A 195 6.91 -16.13 16.79
C GLU A 195 6.05 -15.43 15.70
N LEU A 196 5.78 -16.12 14.59
CA LEU A 196 4.91 -15.62 13.51
C LEU A 196 3.41 -15.88 13.77
N ASP A 197 3.04 -16.56 14.85
CA ASP A 197 1.68 -17.12 15.00
C ASP A 197 0.62 -16.16 15.56
N ASP A 198 0.98 -14.98 16.11
CA ASP A 198 0.00 -14.06 16.70
C ASP A 198 -0.45 -12.93 15.73
N ASP A 199 0.27 -12.71 14.62
CA ASP A 199 -0.03 -11.66 13.62
C ASP A 199 -0.68 -12.20 12.32
N LEU A 200 -0.89 -13.51 12.20
CA LEU A 200 -1.33 -14.16 10.96
C LEU A 200 -2.80 -13.89 10.58
N ASP A 201 -3.62 -13.43 11.52
CA ASP A 201 -5.06 -13.25 11.29
C ASP A 201 -5.43 -11.89 10.64
N ASP A 202 -4.50 -10.96 10.45
CA ASP A 202 -4.80 -9.63 9.89
C ASP A 202 -3.90 -9.23 8.70
N GLU A 203 -3.54 -10.16 7.83
CA GLU A 203 -2.74 -9.86 6.62
C GLU A 203 -3.41 -8.83 5.70
N ALA A 204 -4.72 -8.71 5.73
CA ALA A 204 -5.45 -7.66 5.02
C ALA A 204 -5.21 -6.26 5.63
N GLY A 205 -4.87 -6.19 6.93
CA GLY A 205 -4.54 -4.96 7.67
C GLY A 205 -3.05 -4.67 7.75
N SER A 206 -2.18 -5.69 7.67
CA SER A 206 -0.73 -5.51 7.86
C SER A 206 -0.05 -4.76 6.71
N TRP A 207 1.05 -4.05 7.04
CA TRP A 207 1.90 -3.39 6.04
C TRP A 207 2.70 -4.42 5.26
N ASN A 208 2.54 -4.46 3.95
CA ASN A 208 3.14 -5.46 3.07
C ASN A 208 3.68 -4.84 1.78
N LEU A 209 4.38 -5.64 0.97
CA LEU A 209 5.02 -5.21 -0.29
C LEU A 209 4.01 -4.52 -1.24
N ARG A 210 2.82 -5.09 -1.39
CA ARG A 210 1.77 -4.56 -2.28
C ARG A 210 1.35 -3.15 -1.85
N LYS A 211 1.08 -2.94 -0.56
CA LYS A 211 0.68 -1.64 0.01
C LYS A 211 1.83 -0.63 -0.02
N CYS A 212 3.04 -1.05 0.30
CA CYS A 212 4.23 -0.21 0.21
C CYS A 212 4.47 0.31 -1.22
N CYS A 213 4.36 -0.57 -2.23
CA CYS A 213 4.49 -0.17 -3.63
C CYS A 213 3.37 0.79 -4.08
N ALA A 214 2.14 0.61 -3.59
CA ALA A 214 1.03 1.52 -3.87
C ALA A 214 1.26 2.90 -3.23
N ALA A 215 1.73 2.95 -1.98
CA ALA A 215 2.09 4.18 -1.30
C ALA A 215 3.25 4.91 -1.99
N ALA A 216 4.27 4.18 -2.43
CA ALA A 216 5.36 4.76 -3.21
C ALA A 216 4.86 5.37 -4.54
N LEU A 217 3.92 4.70 -5.22
CA LEU A 217 3.31 5.22 -6.45
C LEU A 217 2.46 6.47 -6.19
N ASP A 218 1.72 6.52 -5.06
CA ASP A 218 0.94 7.69 -4.63
C ASP A 218 1.86 8.91 -4.44
N VAL A 219 2.95 8.76 -3.68
CA VAL A 219 3.91 9.85 -3.46
C VAL A 219 4.60 10.28 -4.77
N LEU A 220 4.95 9.32 -5.65
CA LEU A 220 5.47 9.64 -6.98
C LEU A 220 4.47 10.43 -7.82
N ALA A 221 3.18 10.08 -7.75
CA ALA A 221 2.12 10.80 -8.44
C ALA A 221 1.97 12.23 -7.91
N MET A 222 2.02 12.43 -6.61
CA MET A 222 2.00 13.75 -5.99
C MET A 222 3.18 14.63 -6.43
N GLN A 223 4.37 14.04 -6.55
CA GLN A 223 5.60 14.76 -6.85
C GLN A 223 5.79 15.04 -8.34
N PHE A 224 5.52 14.05 -9.22
CA PHE A 224 5.84 14.10 -10.64
C PHE A 224 4.62 14.29 -11.54
N ARG A 225 3.40 14.11 -11.01
CA ARG A 225 2.13 14.35 -11.70
C ARG A 225 2.09 13.74 -13.12
N HIS A 226 1.87 14.58 -14.13
CA HIS A 226 1.77 14.14 -15.53
C HIS A 226 3.01 13.41 -16.05
N GLU A 227 4.18 13.61 -15.46
CA GLU A 227 5.43 13.00 -15.94
C GLU A 227 5.43 11.47 -15.81
N ILE A 228 4.70 10.91 -14.85
CA ILE A 228 4.59 9.45 -14.70
C ILE A 228 3.60 8.81 -15.67
N LEU A 229 2.64 9.56 -16.20
CA LEU A 229 1.54 9.01 -16.99
C LEU A 229 1.96 8.34 -18.30
N PRO A 230 2.94 8.85 -19.07
CA PRO A 230 3.39 8.19 -20.29
C PRO A 230 3.88 6.76 -20.09
N ASP A 231 4.55 6.49 -18.97
CA ASP A 231 5.06 5.15 -18.64
C ASP A 231 3.99 4.29 -17.97
N LEU A 232 3.09 4.92 -17.20
CA LEU A 232 2.09 4.24 -16.38
C LEU A 232 0.84 3.83 -17.17
N LEU A 233 0.25 4.72 -17.98
CA LEU A 233 -1.04 4.49 -18.64
C LEU A 233 -1.08 3.25 -19.56
N PRO A 234 -0.04 2.94 -20.35
CA PRO A 234 -0.03 1.70 -21.14
C PRO A 234 -0.11 0.45 -20.26
N LEU A 235 0.64 0.42 -19.14
CA LEU A 235 0.68 -0.70 -18.20
C LEU A 235 -0.66 -0.86 -17.45
N LEU A 236 -1.29 0.26 -17.08
CA LEU A 236 -2.63 0.24 -16.46
C LEU A 236 -3.67 -0.31 -17.43
N LYS A 237 -3.64 0.11 -18.69
CA LYS A 237 -4.56 -0.40 -19.70
C LYS A 237 -4.46 -1.92 -19.83
N ASP A 238 -3.25 -2.46 -19.94
CA ASP A 238 -3.04 -3.90 -20.09
C ASP A 238 -3.58 -4.66 -18.87
N ARG A 239 -3.42 -4.11 -17.67
CA ARG A 239 -3.92 -4.73 -16.43
C ARG A 239 -5.43 -4.67 -16.30
N LEU A 240 -6.03 -3.51 -16.54
CA LEU A 240 -7.48 -3.32 -16.40
C LEU A 240 -8.31 -4.21 -17.33
N PHE A 241 -7.76 -4.59 -18.49
CA PHE A 241 -8.40 -5.45 -19.46
C PHE A 241 -7.87 -6.91 -19.44
N SER A 242 -7.10 -7.28 -18.40
CA SER A 242 -6.61 -8.64 -18.22
C SER A 242 -7.73 -9.62 -17.86
N ASP A 243 -7.67 -10.84 -18.38
CA ASP A 243 -8.54 -11.93 -17.96
C ASP A 243 -8.23 -12.40 -16.53
N ASP A 244 -6.98 -12.20 -16.09
CA ASP A 244 -6.54 -12.49 -14.72
C ASP A 244 -7.03 -11.40 -13.76
N TRP A 245 -7.87 -11.78 -12.80
CA TRP A 245 -8.43 -10.87 -11.82
C TRP A 245 -7.36 -10.22 -10.90
N ILE A 246 -6.25 -10.92 -10.63
CA ILE A 246 -5.14 -10.39 -9.82
C ILE A 246 -4.53 -9.17 -10.52
N GLN A 247 -4.37 -9.24 -11.85
CA GLN A 247 -3.86 -8.12 -12.63
C GLN A 247 -4.87 -6.97 -12.69
N ARG A 248 -6.18 -7.27 -12.83
CA ARG A 248 -7.22 -6.23 -12.82
C ARG A 248 -7.24 -5.50 -11.48
N GLU A 249 -7.20 -6.26 -10.39
CA GLU A 249 -7.20 -5.70 -9.03
C GLU A 249 -6.00 -4.77 -8.82
N ALA A 250 -4.78 -5.20 -9.15
CA ALA A 250 -3.57 -4.39 -9.04
C ALA A 250 -3.60 -3.15 -9.95
N GLY A 251 -4.22 -3.25 -11.14
CA GLY A 251 -4.44 -2.11 -12.03
C GLY A 251 -5.39 -1.07 -11.43
N ILE A 252 -6.46 -1.51 -10.77
CA ILE A 252 -7.44 -0.63 -10.10
C ILE A 252 -6.81 0.01 -8.86
N LEU A 253 -6.03 -0.75 -8.07
CA LEU A 253 -5.26 -0.21 -6.94
C LEU A 253 -4.33 0.92 -7.40
N ALA A 254 -3.59 0.71 -8.49
CA ALA A 254 -2.68 1.72 -9.02
C ALA A 254 -3.40 2.97 -9.52
N LEU A 255 -4.60 2.82 -10.12
CA LEU A 255 -5.46 3.96 -10.46
C LEU A 255 -5.88 4.76 -9.24
N GLY A 256 -6.25 4.09 -8.17
CA GLY A 256 -6.58 4.73 -6.90
C GLY A 256 -5.38 5.47 -6.30
N ALA A 257 -4.19 4.85 -6.35
CA ALA A 257 -2.97 5.45 -5.82
C ALA A 257 -2.62 6.78 -6.51
N ILE A 258 -2.78 6.90 -7.82
CA ILE A 258 -2.45 8.13 -8.56
C ILE A 258 -3.57 9.18 -8.56
N ALA A 259 -4.73 8.88 -7.98
CA ALA A 259 -5.93 9.73 -8.12
C ALA A 259 -5.68 11.16 -7.66
N GLU A 260 -5.09 11.35 -6.48
CA GLU A 260 -4.87 12.68 -5.91
C GLU A 260 -3.79 13.46 -6.68
N GLY A 261 -2.63 12.86 -6.89
CA GLY A 261 -1.50 13.53 -7.54
C GLY A 261 -1.73 13.84 -9.02
N CYS A 262 -2.52 13.03 -9.73
CA CYS A 262 -2.70 13.13 -11.17
C CYS A 262 -4.11 13.56 -11.60
N ILE A 263 -4.99 14.00 -10.70
CA ILE A 263 -6.40 14.26 -11.01
C ILE A 263 -6.60 15.20 -12.21
N GLU A 264 -5.84 16.29 -12.29
CA GLU A 264 -5.93 17.27 -13.36
C GLU A 264 -5.57 16.65 -14.71
N ASP A 265 -4.46 15.89 -14.76
CA ASP A 265 -3.93 15.26 -15.96
C ASP A 265 -4.76 14.03 -16.39
N MET A 266 -5.43 13.38 -15.42
CA MET A 266 -6.35 12.27 -15.66
C MET A 266 -7.74 12.71 -16.12
N THR A 267 -8.13 13.97 -15.91
CA THR A 267 -9.46 14.51 -16.28
C THR A 267 -9.90 14.15 -17.72
N PRO A 268 -9.05 14.20 -18.77
CA PRO A 268 -9.45 13.77 -20.09
C PRO A 268 -9.79 12.27 -20.24
N HIS A 269 -9.30 11.44 -19.34
CA HIS A 269 -9.49 9.99 -19.33
C HIS A 269 -10.67 9.54 -18.46
N LEU A 270 -11.04 10.33 -17.45
CA LEU A 270 -12.08 9.99 -16.47
C LEU A 270 -13.46 9.72 -17.09
N PRO A 271 -13.92 10.42 -18.17
CA PRO A 271 -15.17 10.10 -18.82
C PRO A 271 -15.30 8.67 -19.33
N THR A 272 -14.18 8.01 -19.66
CA THR A 272 -14.16 6.61 -20.07
C THR A 272 -13.86 5.69 -18.88
N LEU A 273 -13.03 6.14 -17.97
CA LEU A 273 -12.53 5.36 -16.83
C LEU A 273 -13.61 5.15 -15.77
N ILE A 274 -14.36 6.18 -15.39
CA ILE A 274 -15.39 6.06 -14.32
C ILE A 274 -16.48 5.04 -14.68
N PRO A 275 -17.07 5.04 -15.88
CA PRO A 275 -18.01 3.99 -16.27
C PRO A 275 -17.40 2.57 -16.28
N LEU A 276 -16.12 2.44 -16.63
CA LEU A 276 -15.40 1.17 -16.54
C LEU A 276 -15.29 0.69 -15.10
N LEU A 277 -14.87 1.57 -14.17
CA LEU A 277 -14.78 1.25 -12.74
C LEU A 277 -16.17 0.90 -12.15
N VAL A 278 -17.21 1.65 -12.48
CA VAL A 278 -18.58 1.31 -12.05
C VAL A 278 -18.99 -0.07 -12.54
N ASN A 279 -18.57 -0.47 -13.75
CA ASN A 279 -18.83 -1.85 -14.23
C ASN A 279 -18.03 -2.89 -13.43
N MET A 280 -16.81 -2.57 -12.97
CA MET A 280 -15.98 -3.47 -12.15
C MET A 280 -16.51 -3.71 -10.73
N LEU A 281 -17.45 -2.88 -10.24
CA LEU A 281 -18.24 -3.22 -9.05
C LEU A 281 -19.11 -4.49 -9.21
N ARG A 282 -19.21 -5.00 -10.43
CA ARG A 282 -19.91 -6.27 -10.75
C ARG A 282 -18.97 -7.41 -11.10
N ASP A 283 -17.67 -7.23 -10.86
CA ASP A 283 -16.69 -8.30 -11.09
C ASP A 283 -17.04 -9.53 -10.23
N PRO A 284 -16.93 -10.75 -10.78
CA PRO A 284 -17.20 -11.97 -10.01
C PRO A 284 -16.28 -12.09 -8.78
N GLN A 285 -15.08 -11.49 -8.83
CA GLN A 285 -14.12 -11.57 -7.73
C GLN A 285 -14.36 -10.48 -6.69
N PRO A 286 -14.63 -10.83 -5.42
CA PRO A 286 -14.87 -9.86 -4.35
C PRO A 286 -13.73 -8.85 -4.14
N LEU A 287 -12.46 -9.28 -4.25
CA LEU A 287 -11.32 -8.38 -4.10
C LEU A 287 -11.26 -7.29 -5.17
N VAL A 288 -11.69 -7.61 -6.41
CA VAL A 288 -11.81 -6.59 -7.46
C VAL A 288 -12.93 -5.60 -7.13
N ARG A 289 -14.08 -6.07 -6.64
CA ARG A 289 -15.16 -5.17 -6.20
C ARG A 289 -14.73 -4.27 -5.05
N SER A 290 -14.03 -4.85 -4.07
CA SER A 290 -13.53 -4.13 -2.88
C SER A 290 -12.58 -3.00 -3.25
N ILE A 291 -11.53 -3.29 -4.03
CA ILE A 291 -10.55 -2.24 -4.43
C ILE A 291 -11.20 -1.20 -5.35
N THR A 292 -12.20 -1.59 -6.13
CA THR A 292 -12.95 -0.65 -6.98
C THR A 292 -13.75 0.36 -6.15
N CYS A 293 -14.33 -0.06 -5.01
CA CYS A 293 -14.99 0.86 -4.08
C CYS A 293 -14.02 1.94 -3.62
N TRP A 294 -12.86 1.54 -3.11
CA TRP A 294 -11.83 2.48 -2.65
C TRP A 294 -11.38 3.44 -3.76
N THR A 295 -11.10 2.91 -4.95
CA THR A 295 -10.67 3.74 -6.09
C THR A 295 -11.74 4.73 -6.51
N LEU A 296 -13.03 4.34 -6.55
CA LEU A 296 -14.13 5.25 -6.87
C LEU A 296 -14.31 6.35 -5.80
N GLY A 297 -14.08 6.03 -4.53
CA GLY A 297 -14.04 7.01 -3.45
C GLY A 297 -13.02 8.12 -3.73
N ARG A 298 -11.83 7.77 -4.19
CA ARG A 298 -10.78 8.75 -4.53
C ARG A 298 -11.08 9.65 -5.74
N TYR A 299 -12.02 9.27 -6.60
CA TYR A 299 -12.51 10.08 -7.73
C TYR A 299 -13.86 10.73 -7.49
N SER A 300 -14.44 10.59 -6.30
CA SER A 300 -15.79 11.07 -5.96
C SER A 300 -15.97 12.57 -6.16
N SER A 301 -14.99 13.38 -5.77
CA SER A 301 -14.97 14.83 -5.94
C SER A 301 -15.09 15.24 -7.42
N TRP A 302 -14.34 14.58 -8.30
CA TRP A 302 -14.47 14.81 -9.74
C TRP A 302 -15.85 14.37 -10.27
N CYS A 303 -16.35 13.22 -9.83
CA CYS A 303 -17.67 12.71 -10.25
C CYS A 303 -18.80 13.66 -9.88
N ALA A 304 -18.71 14.29 -8.70
CA ALA A 304 -19.73 15.20 -8.21
C ALA A 304 -19.92 16.44 -9.10
N GLY A 305 -18.87 17.00 -9.68
CA GLY A 305 -18.89 18.11 -10.63
C GLY A 305 -20.02 19.14 -10.44
N GLU A 306 -19.90 20.33 -10.98
CA GLU A 306 -20.92 21.37 -10.79
C GLU A 306 -22.16 21.21 -11.70
N ALA A 307 -21.97 20.65 -12.92
CA ALA A 307 -23.01 20.54 -13.93
C ALA A 307 -23.96 19.34 -13.63
N ALA A 308 -25.27 19.59 -13.65
CA ALA A 308 -26.27 18.55 -13.40
C ALA A 308 -26.18 17.34 -14.36
N GLU A 309 -25.81 17.60 -15.64
CA GLU A 309 -25.59 16.53 -16.62
C GLU A 309 -24.40 15.67 -16.24
N HIS A 310 -23.30 16.29 -15.77
CA HIS A 310 -22.12 15.60 -15.29
C HIS A 310 -22.43 14.72 -14.06
N GLN A 311 -23.16 15.28 -13.10
CA GLN A 311 -23.60 14.52 -11.92
C GLN A 311 -24.48 13.32 -12.32
N GLN A 312 -25.41 13.50 -13.22
CA GLN A 312 -26.27 12.42 -13.69
C GLN A 312 -25.48 11.32 -14.42
N GLN A 313 -24.44 11.70 -15.14
CA GLN A 313 -23.63 10.77 -15.94
C GLN A 313 -22.60 10.00 -15.12
N TYR A 314 -21.99 10.62 -14.09
CA TYR A 314 -20.87 10.04 -13.35
C TYR A 314 -21.17 9.84 -11.88
N PHE A 315 -21.66 10.86 -11.18
CA PHE A 315 -21.90 10.80 -9.74
C PHE A 315 -23.02 9.83 -9.36
N VAL A 316 -24.16 9.91 -10.03
CA VAL A 316 -25.30 9.01 -9.73
C VAL A 316 -24.92 7.52 -9.89
N PRO A 317 -24.31 7.08 -10.98
CA PRO A 317 -23.86 5.69 -11.11
C PRO A 317 -22.82 5.26 -10.06
N VAL A 318 -21.92 6.14 -9.67
CA VAL A 318 -20.94 5.86 -8.59
C VAL A 318 -21.65 5.69 -7.26
N LEU A 319 -22.52 6.65 -6.89
CA LEU A 319 -23.29 6.58 -5.65
C LEU A 319 -24.17 5.31 -5.58
N GLU A 320 -24.93 5.02 -6.63
CA GLU A 320 -25.75 3.81 -6.69
C GLU A 320 -24.89 2.53 -6.63
N GLY A 321 -23.74 2.54 -7.30
CA GLY A 321 -22.79 1.45 -7.26
C GLY A 321 -22.23 1.18 -5.86
N LEU A 322 -21.78 2.24 -5.17
CA LEU A 322 -21.24 2.12 -3.80
C LEU A 322 -22.33 1.68 -2.81
N LEU A 323 -23.54 2.22 -2.91
CA LEU A 323 -24.67 1.77 -2.08
C LEU A 323 -25.04 0.31 -2.33
N ALA A 324 -24.87 -0.18 -3.56
CA ALA A 324 -25.04 -1.61 -3.85
C ALA A 324 -23.94 -2.45 -3.18
N MET A 325 -22.69 -1.95 -3.11
CA MET A 325 -21.57 -2.65 -2.44
C MET A 325 -21.73 -2.65 -0.91
N VAL A 326 -22.29 -1.59 -0.32
CA VAL A 326 -22.72 -1.62 1.09
C VAL A 326 -23.65 -2.81 1.36
N LEU A 327 -24.44 -3.25 0.39
CA LEU A 327 -25.35 -4.39 0.49
C LEU A 327 -24.81 -5.67 -0.18
N ASP A 328 -23.52 -5.74 -0.49
CA ASP A 328 -22.92 -6.91 -1.14
C ASP A 328 -23.06 -8.18 -0.30
N ASN A 329 -22.85 -9.34 -0.92
CA ASN A 329 -22.90 -10.64 -0.25
C ASN A 329 -21.54 -11.08 0.33
N ASN A 330 -20.50 -10.27 0.16
CA ASN A 330 -19.18 -10.51 0.75
C ASN A 330 -18.88 -9.41 1.80
N LYS A 331 -18.46 -9.82 3.00
CA LYS A 331 -18.22 -8.93 4.14
C LYS A 331 -17.12 -7.90 3.88
N ARG A 332 -16.04 -8.26 3.15
CA ARG A 332 -14.96 -7.34 2.78
C ARG A 332 -15.45 -6.27 1.80
N VAL A 333 -16.33 -6.66 0.86
CA VAL A 333 -16.93 -5.71 -0.08
C VAL A 333 -17.88 -4.76 0.64
N GLN A 334 -18.68 -5.26 1.60
CA GLN A 334 -19.52 -4.42 2.46
C GLN A 334 -18.68 -3.37 3.19
N GLU A 335 -17.58 -3.78 3.81
CA GLU A 335 -16.63 -2.90 4.50
C GLU A 335 -16.06 -1.84 3.56
N ALA A 336 -15.54 -2.25 2.40
CA ALA A 336 -15.00 -1.33 1.41
C ALA A 336 -16.07 -0.37 0.85
N GLY A 337 -17.31 -0.85 0.67
CA GLY A 337 -18.45 -0.04 0.25
C GLY A 337 -18.80 1.04 1.27
N CYS A 338 -18.82 0.71 2.57
CA CYS A 338 -19.06 1.67 3.65
C CYS A 338 -17.94 2.72 3.72
N SER A 339 -16.69 2.27 3.71
CA SER A 339 -15.52 3.18 3.75
C SER A 339 -15.49 4.13 2.55
N ALA A 340 -15.70 3.61 1.33
CA ALA A 340 -15.75 4.44 0.13
C ALA A 340 -16.94 5.40 0.12
N PHE A 341 -18.08 5.00 0.70
CA PHE A 341 -19.23 5.86 0.85
C PHE A 341 -18.96 6.99 1.86
N ALA A 342 -18.26 6.71 2.97
CA ALA A 342 -17.83 7.72 3.93
C ALA A 342 -16.89 8.75 3.28
N THR A 343 -15.89 8.29 2.53
CA THR A 343 -15.00 9.17 1.74
C THR A 343 -15.80 10.04 0.75
N LEU A 344 -16.75 9.44 0.04
CA LEU A 344 -17.61 10.19 -0.89
C LEU A 344 -18.44 11.25 -0.14
N GLU A 345 -18.98 10.94 1.03
CA GLU A 345 -19.76 11.87 1.85
C GLU A 345 -18.90 13.05 2.31
N GLU A 346 -17.70 12.78 2.80
CA GLU A 346 -16.74 13.81 3.21
C GLU A 346 -16.38 14.75 2.05
N GLU A 347 -16.15 14.21 0.86
CA GLU A 347 -15.72 14.97 -0.33
C GLU A 347 -16.85 15.81 -0.95
N VAL A 348 -18.08 15.29 -0.98
CA VAL A 348 -19.17 15.90 -1.75
C VAL A 348 -20.31 16.45 -0.93
N GLY A 349 -20.37 16.17 0.37
CA GLY A 349 -21.33 16.65 1.38
C GLY A 349 -22.68 17.16 0.85
N PRO A 350 -22.79 18.46 0.51
CA PRO A 350 -24.06 19.04 0.07
C PRO A 350 -24.66 18.43 -1.20
N ALA A 351 -23.85 17.85 -2.09
CA ALA A 351 -24.33 17.21 -3.31
C ALA A 351 -25.13 15.93 -3.04
N LEU A 352 -24.98 15.34 -1.84
CA LEU A 352 -25.77 14.18 -1.39
C LEU A 352 -27.20 14.54 -0.98
N ALA A 353 -27.51 15.80 -0.69
CA ALA A 353 -28.84 16.20 -0.17
C ALA A 353 -30.01 15.68 -1.02
N PRO A 354 -30.00 15.71 -2.36
CA PRO A 354 -31.06 15.13 -3.19
C PRO A 354 -31.21 13.61 -3.06
N PHE A 355 -30.17 12.91 -2.60
CA PHE A 355 -30.07 11.45 -2.57
C PHE A 355 -30.20 10.86 -1.16
N LEU A 356 -30.52 11.67 -0.14
CA LEU A 356 -30.65 11.21 1.25
C LEU A 356 -31.63 10.06 1.42
N ALA A 357 -32.77 10.07 0.68
CA ALA A 357 -33.75 9.00 0.81
C ALA A 357 -33.23 7.61 0.35
N PRO A 358 -32.60 7.45 -0.82
CA PRO A 358 -31.97 6.17 -1.18
C PRO A 358 -30.80 5.80 -0.27
N VAL A 359 -29.98 6.76 0.16
CA VAL A 359 -28.85 6.53 1.10
C VAL A 359 -29.40 5.96 2.42
N LEU A 360 -30.33 6.63 3.08
CA LEU A 360 -30.89 6.17 4.36
C LEU A 360 -31.56 4.80 4.21
N ARG A 361 -32.21 4.53 3.07
CA ARG A 361 -32.79 3.22 2.82
C ARG A 361 -31.71 2.13 2.76
N ALA A 362 -30.62 2.37 2.05
CA ALA A 362 -29.51 1.40 1.95
C ALA A 362 -28.88 1.15 3.32
N LEU A 363 -28.63 2.20 4.12
CA LEU A 363 -28.08 2.06 5.47
C LEU A 363 -29.02 1.29 6.40
N VAL A 364 -30.33 1.55 6.37
CA VAL A 364 -31.30 0.76 7.16
C VAL A 364 -31.25 -0.72 6.74
N MET A 365 -31.19 -1.01 5.44
CA MET A 365 -31.06 -2.39 4.97
C MET A 365 -29.72 -3.04 5.40
N ALA A 366 -28.65 -2.25 5.48
CA ALA A 366 -27.37 -2.74 5.98
C ALA A 366 -27.44 -3.10 7.47
N PHE A 367 -28.10 -2.30 8.30
CA PHE A 367 -28.35 -2.64 9.72
C PHE A 367 -29.10 -3.97 9.90
N ASP A 368 -30.04 -4.27 9.00
CA ASP A 368 -30.78 -5.56 9.05
C ASP A 368 -29.95 -6.73 8.51
N LYS A 369 -28.96 -6.48 7.66
CA LYS A 369 -28.16 -7.51 6.96
C LYS A 369 -26.86 -7.87 7.68
N TYR A 370 -26.21 -6.89 8.33
CA TYR A 370 -24.84 -7.05 8.83
C TYR A 370 -24.75 -7.89 10.09
N HIS A 371 -23.69 -8.68 10.17
CA HIS A 371 -23.20 -9.28 11.40
C HIS A 371 -22.39 -8.26 12.21
N GLN A 372 -22.02 -8.62 13.45
CA GLN A 372 -21.41 -7.71 14.43
C GLN A 372 -20.12 -7.06 13.94
N LYS A 373 -19.30 -7.80 13.18
CA LYS A 373 -18.06 -7.28 12.58
C LYS A 373 -18.32 -6.05 11.74
N ASN A 374 -19.24 -6.14 10.77
CA ASN A 374 -19.53 -5.07 9.84
C ASN A 374 -20.45 -3.99 10.43
N MET A 375 -21.18 -4.29 11.51
CA MET A 375 -21.95 -3.29 12.25
C MET A 375 -21.05 -2.21 12.88
N LEU A 376 -19.81 -2.54 13.25
CA LEU A 376 -18.84 -1.57 13.77
C LEU A 376 -18.40 -0.52 12.74
N ILE A 377 -18.60 -0.79 11.45
CA ILE A 377 -18.24 0.13 10.36
C ILE A 377 -19.34 1.18 10.13
N LEU A 378 -20.59 0.86 10.52
CA LEU A 378 -21.73 1.77 10.36
C LEU A 378 -21.84 2.82 11.47
N TYR A 379 -21.02 2.73 12.52
CA TYR A 379 -20.93 3.70 13.62
C TYR A 379 -19.79 4.69 13.43
#